data_62ddf6f2da8b0d43d485fd17be4850dd
#
_entry.id   62ddf6f2da8b0d43d485fd17be4850dd
#
_cell.length_a   1.000
_cell.length_b   1.000
_cell.length_c   1.000
_cell.angle_alpha   90.00
_cell.angle_beta   90.00
_cell.angle_gamma   90.00
#
_symmetry.space_group_name_H-M   'P 1'
#
loop_
_entity.id
_entity.type
_entity.pdbx_description
1 polymer ?
#
loop_
_entity_poly.entity_id
_entity_poly.type
_entity_poly.pdbx_seq_one_letter_code
_entity_poly.pdbx_strand_id
1 'polypeptide(L)' 'MVSELRVDKIHNEGGDNDSGIDLSTNDQIVLKTANTTRLTMNATGQTTIVGEGGSTTTNLQQGLAKA' A
#
# COMPACT_ATOMS: atom_id res chain seq x y z
N MET A 1 -17.06 -10.13 -22.31
CA MET A 1 -17.47 -9.96 -20.90
C MET A 1 -16.29 -9.51 -20.06
N VAL A 2 -16.50 -8.55 -19.21
CA VAL A 2 -15.47 -8.07 -18.30
C VAL A 2 -15.76 -8.61 -16.91
N SER A 3 -14.72 -9.16 -16.29
CA SER A 3 -14.83 -9.67 -14.92
C SER A 3 -14.10 -8.72 -13.97
N GLU A 4 -14.78 -8.29 -12.93
CA GLU A 4 -14.24 -7.37 -11.95
C GLU A 4 -14.53 -7.85 -10.55
N LEU A 5 -13.56 -7.62 -9.66
CA LEU A 5 -13.76 -7.84 -8.23
C LEU A 5 -13.76 -6.48 -7.56
N ARG A 6 -14.84 -6.11 -6.91
CA ARG A 6 -14.98 -4.81 -6.25
C ARG A 6 -15.03 -5.00 -4.75
N VAL A 7 -13.92 -4.70 -4.09
CA VAL A 7 -13.82 -4.87 -2.64
C VAL A 7 -13.05 -3.69 -2.08
N ASP A 8 -13.24 -3.42 -0.80
CA ASP A 8 -12.51 -2.34 -0.13
C ASP A 8 -11.17 -2.84 0.42
N LYS A 9 -11.09 -4.09 0.82
CA LYS A 9 -9.88 -4.64 1.40
C LYS A 9 -9.70 -6.09 1.01
N ILE A 10 -8.44 -6.48 0.82
CA ILE A 10 -8.06 -7.86 0.57
C ILE A 10 -6.99 -8.21 1.60
N HIS A 11 -7.23 -9.26 2.39
CA HIS A 11 -6.32 -9.69 3.44
C HIS A 11 -5.93 -11.15 3.23
N ASN A 12 -4.82 -11.55 3.84
CA ASN A 12 -4.47 -12.96 3.86
C ASN A 12 -5.47 -13.72 4.73
N GLU A 13 -5.79 -14.93 4.32
CA GLU A 13 -6.74 -15.75 5.07
C GLU A 13 -6.09 -16.41 6.28
N GLY A 14 -4.86 -16.85 6.14
CA GLY A 14 -4.15 -17.51 7.22
C GLY A 14 -3.41 -16.53 8.09
N GLY A 15 -2.85 -17.02 9.16
CA GLY A 15 -2.08 -16.18 10.07
C GLY A 15 -2.95 -15.18 10.80
N ASP A 16 -2.48 -13.94 10.90
CA ASP A 16 -3.13 -12.90 11.68
C ASP A 16 -3.94 -11.92 10.87
N ASN A 17 -4.06 -12.13 9.56
CA ASN A 17 -4.90 -11.30 8.66
C ASN A 17 -4.49 -9.84 8.60
N ASP A 18 -3.23 -9.53 8.85
CA ASP A 18 -2.80 -8.14 8.91
C ASP A 18 -1.96 -7.70 7.71
N SER A 19 -1.88 -8.54 6.69
CA SER A 19 -1.22 -8.20 5.43
C SER A 19 -2.26 -8.14 4.32
N GLY A 20 -2.15 -7.16 3.45
CA GLY A 20 -3.11 -7.08 2.37
C GLY A 20 -3.08 -5.78 1.59
N ILE A 21 -4.15 -5.58 0.84
CA ILE A 21 -4.35 -4.41 0.00
C ILE A 21 -5.56 -3.65 0.52
N ASP A 22 -5.40 -2.37 0.75
CA ASP A 22 -6.48 -1.51 1.23
C ASP A 22 -6.89 -0.54 0.11
N LEU A 23 -8.13 -0.64 -0.30
CA LEU A 23 -8.70 0.20 -1.36
C LEU A 23 -9.85 1.07 -0.81
N SER A 24 -9.94 1.20 0.51
CA SER A 24 -11.08 1.89 1.13
C SER A 24 -11.04 3.41 0.99
N THR A 25 -9.88 3.97 0.65
CA THR A 25 -9.77 5.39 0.35
C THR A 25 -9.87 5.58 -1.16
N ASN A 26 -10.74 6.47 -1.61
CA ASN A 26 -10.94 6.70 -3.03
C ASN A 26 -9.64 7.11 -3.72
N ASP A 27 -9.42 6.53 -4.91
CA ASP A 27 -8.30 6.90 -5.79
C ASP A 27 -6.95 6.65 -5.15
N GLN A 28 -6.87 5.67 -4.25
CA GLN A 28 -5.65 5.36 -3.54
C GLN A 28 -5.50 3.85 -3.37
N ILE A 29 -4.28 3.36 -3.51
CA ILE A 29 -3.95 1.96 -3.28
C ILE A 29 -2.92 1.89 -2.17
N VAL A 30 -3.19 1.07 -1.16
CA VAL A 30 -2.29 0.90 -0.01
C VAL A 30 -1.94 -0.58 0.11
N LEU A 31 -0.66 -0.86 0.26
CA LEU A 31 -0.17 -2.21 0.55
C LEU A 31 0.33 -2.24 1.99
N LYS A 32 -0.10 -3.27 2.72
CA LYS A 32 0.19 -3.38 4.15
C LYS A 32 0.84 -4.71 4.50
N THR A 33 1.74 -4.69 5.44
CA THR A 33 2.27 -5.89 6.07
C THR A 33 2.31 -5.65 7.57
N ALA A 34 2.01 -6.69 8.36
CA ALA A 34 2.00 -6.60 9.82
C ALA A 34 1.15 -5.42 10.30
N ASN A 35 0.00 -5.22 9.64
CA ASN A 35 -0.95 -4.15 9.95
C ASN A 35 -0.33 -2.75 9.87
N THR A 36 0.71 -2.60 9.09
CA THR A 36 1.41 -1.33 8.89
C THR A 36 1.42 -0.98 7.42
N THR A 37 1.08 0.26 7.08
CA THR A 37 1.14 0.72 5.70
C THR A 37 2.59 0.77 5.25
N ARG A 38 2.92 0.05 4.16
CA ARG A 38 4.27 0.01 3.62
C ARG A 38 4.41 0.77 2.32
N LEU A 39 3.35 0.81 1.53
CA LEU A 39 3.39 1.50 0.24
C LEU A 39 2.03 2.11 -0.03
N THR A 40 2.03 3.36 -0.46
CA THR A 40 0.81 4.08 -0.80
C THR A 40 0.98 4.75 -2.16
N MET A 41 0.00 4.56 -3.04
CA MET A 41 -0.06 5.28 -4.30
C MET A 41 -1.34 6.11 -4.29
N ASN A 42 -1.20 7.43 -4.40
CA ASN A 42 -2.36 8.32 -4.28
C ASN A 42 -2.91 8.73 -5.64
N ALA A 43 -3.95 9.57 -5.62
CA ALA A 43 -4.67 9.95 -6.83
C ALA A 43 -3.81 10.68 -7.86
N THR A 44 -2.73 11.31 -7.44
CA THR A 44 -1.84 12.01 -8.34
C THR A 44 -0.71 11.13 -8.86
N GLY A 45 -0.68 9.88 -8.45
CA GLY A 45 0.35 8.93 -8.88
C GLY A 45 1.61 8.97 -8.01
N GLN A 46 1.61 9.76 -6.97
CA GLN A 46 2.74 9.81 -6.05
C GLN A 46 2.79 8.53 -5.21
N THR A 47 3.95 7.92 -5.15
CA THR A 47 4.13 6.68 -4.41
C THR A 47 5.02 6.93 -3.21
N THR A 48 4.55 6.53 -2.04
CA THR A 48 5.26 6.70 -0.77
C THR A 48 5.60 5.34 -0.19
N ILE A 49 6.83 5.17 0.25
CA ILE A 49 7.31 3.93 0.85
C ILE A 49 7.71 4.21 2.29
N VAL A 50 7.22 3.35 3.21
CA VAL A 50 7.65 3.40 4.60
C VAL A 50 8.95 2.64 4.70
N GLY A 51 9.98 3.30 5.19
CA GLY A 51 11.31 2.75 5.21
C GLY A 51 11.48 1.58 6.15
N GLU A 52 12.64 0.98 6.08
CA GLU A 52 13.03 -0.13 6.91
C GLU A 52 12.90 0.25 8.38
N GLY A 53 12.29 -0.63 9.15
CA GLY A 53 12.00 -0.35 10.54
C GLY A 53 10.66 0.32 10.76
N GLY A 54 9.98 0.74 9.70
CA GLY A 54 8.61 1.23 9.76
C GLY A 54 8.43 2.64 10.28
N SER A 55 9.50 3.36 10.53
CA SER A 55 9.39 4.70 11.13
C SER A 55 9.71 5.83 10.17
N THR A 56 10.30 5.53 9.02
CA THR A 56 10.69 6.54 8.05
C THR A 56 9.87 6.40 6.79
N THR A 57 9.29 7.51 6.34
CA THR A 57 8.50 7.55 5.11
C THR A 57 9.27 8.32 4.06
N THR A 58 9.39 7.73 2.87
CA THR A 58 10.11 8.35 1.76
C THR A 58 9.28 8.23 0.49
N ASN A 59 9.19 9.32 -0.25
CA ASN A 59 8.60 9.29 -1.57
C ASN A 59 9.49 8.44 -2.48
N LEU A 60 8.88 7.60 -3.31
CA LEU A 60 9.62 6.68 -4.15
C LEU A 60 10.60 7.41 -5.07
N GLN A 61 10.16 8.49 -5.69
CA GLN A 61 11.00 9.25 -6.59
C GLN A 61 12.21 9.84 -5.87
N GLN A 62 12.00 10.37 -4.67
CA GLN A 62 13.09 10.91 -3.87
C GLN A 62 14.05 9.82 -3.42
N GLY A 63 13.50 8.65 -3.06
CA GLY A 63 14.31 7.52 -2.67
C GLY A 63 15.22 7.03 -3.77
N LEU A 64 14.71 6.95 -4.99
CA LEU A 64 15.50 6.55 -6.13
C LEU A 64 16.58 7.59 -6.47
N ALA A 65 16.26 8.86 -6.30
CA ALA A 65 17.21 9.92 -6.59
C ALA A 65 18.38 9.93 -5.61
N LYS A 66 18.20 9.41 -4.42
CA LYS A 66 19.23 9.36 -3.40
C LYS A 66 20.12 8.12 -3.48
N ALA A 67 19.70 7.15 -4.26
CA ALA A 67 20.39 5.87 -4.35
C ALA A 67 21.76 5.96 -5.01
#